data_ddd499d95c40f55a52619140345b303c
#
_entry.id   ddd499d95c40f55a52619140345b303c
#
_cell.length_a   1.000
_cell.length_b   1.000
_cell.length_c   1.000
_cell.angle_alpha   90.00
_cell.angle_beta   90.00
_cell.angle_gamma   90.00
#
_symmetry.space_group_name_H-M   'P 1'
#
loop_
_entity.id
_entity.type
_entity.pdbx_description
1 polymer ?
#
loop_
_entity_poly.entity_id
_entity_poly.type
_entity_poly.pdbx_seq_one_letter_code
_entity_poly.pdbx_strand_id
1 'polypeptide(L)'
;MARASSSLPSPDKAHMLTSPWNSVGQMFDNLTVWGRPARFPVVNERAVRAAAGVVMALATIAIAIAYFDKNYTPIRIIAVLVAADYALRQVAGLTPLSPIGTLGTFLVRNQTPEWVGATQKRFAWALAFAMALLIAILTNAGVHGLGVQLIGLTLIGLLWSESVVGFCVACFIYSRLIKADLIRPEDAPACGGNSCAIAAPAAAR
;
A
#
# COMPACT_ATOMS: atom_id res chain seq x y z
N MET A 1 30.21 8.83 -40.05
CA MET A 1 29.42 9.32 -38.91
C MET A 1 28.39 8.23 -38.53
N ALA A 2 28.73 7.38 -37.59
CA ALA A 2 27.88 6.28 -37.13
C ALA A 2 26.96 6.82 -36.02
N ARG A 3 25.65 6.80 -36.25
CA ARG A 3 24.66 7.05 -35.20
C ARG A 3 24.63 5.82 -34.27
N ALA A 4 25.15 5.99 -33.05
CA ALA A 4 24.91 5.05 -31.99
C ALA A 4 23.42 5.11 -31.59
N SER A 5 22.63 4.11 -31.97
CA SER A 5 21.28 3.90 -31.46
C SER A 5 21.40 3.42 -30.04
N SER A 6 21.31 4.34 -29.08
CA SER A 6 21.13 3.98 -27.68
C SER A 6 19.71 3.45 -27.51
N SER A 7 19.52 2.13 -27.70
CA SER A 7 18.33 1.44 -27.27
C SER A 7 18.29 1.53 -25.74
N LEU A 8 17.36 2.32 -25.21
CA LEU A 8 17.03 2.34 -23.79
C LEU A 8 16.68 0.89 -23.37
N PRO A 9 17.30 0.35 -22.33
CA PRO A 9 16.92 -0.96 -21.83
C PRO A 9 15.44 -0.92 -21.42
N SER A 10 14.69 -1.92 -21.87
CA SER A 10 13.29 -2.06 -21.46
C SER A 10 13.23 -2.15 -19.94
N PRO A 11 12.18 -1.59 -19.29
CA PRO A 11 12.01 -1.63 -17.83
C PRO A 11 12.05 -3.06 -17.25
N ASP A 12 11.79 -4.07 -18.07
CA ASP A 12 11.84 -5.49 -17.70
C ASP A 12 13.26 -6.02 -17.45
N LYS A 13 14.29 -5.44 -18.04
CA LYS A 13 15.67 -5.96 -17.90
C LYS A 13 16.37 -5.55 -16.61
N ALA A 14 16.00 -4.43 -16.00
CA ALA A 14 16.50 -4.05 -14.68
C ALA A 14 15.93 -4.98 -13.57
N HIS A 15 14.78 -5.60 -13.83
CA HIS A 15 14.11 -6.53 -12.93
C HIS A 15 14.71 -7.96 -12.92
N MET A 16 15.48 -8.34 -13.94
CA MET A 16 15.98 -9.72 -14.08
C MET A 16 17.23 -10.03 -13.27
N LEU A 17 17.89 -9.05 -12.66
CA LEU A 17 19.15 -9.25 -11.94
C LEU A 17 19.00 -9.46 -10.45
N THR A 18 17.80 -9.31 -9.89
CA THR A 18 17.51 -9.63 -8.49
C THR A 18 16.55 -10.82 -8.42
N SER A 19 16.77 -11.72 -7.47
CA SER A 19 15.95 -12.90 -7.21
C SER A 19 14.46 -12.55 -7.38
N PRO A 20 13.65 -13.34 -8.14
CA PRO A 20 12.24 -13.07 -8.38
C PRO A 20 11.40 -12.89 -7.09
N TRP A 21 11.90 -13.36 -5.96
CA TRP A 21 11.29 -13.19 -4.65
C TRP A 21 11.58 -11.84 -3.99
N ASN A 22 12.67 -11.15 -4.40
CA ASN A 22 13.08 -9.88 -3.80
C ASN A 22 12.52 -8.65 -4.52
N SER A 23 11.98 -8.80 -5.73
CA SER A 23 11.71 -7.65 -6.60
C SER A 23 10.26 -7.18 -6.62
N VAL A 24 9.32 -7.98 -6.14
CA VAL A 24 7.90 -7.66 -6.27
C VAL A 24 7.33 -7.24 -4.92
N GLY A 25 6.96 -5.98 -4.78
CA GLY A 25 6.32 -5.44 -3.57
C GLY A 25 7.25 -4.84 -2.51
N GLN A 26 8.56 -4.89 -2.70
CA GLN A 26 9.52 -4.22 -1.81
C GLN A 26 9.51 -2.70 -2.01
N MET A 27 9.92 -1.98 -0.97
CA MET A 27 10.35 -0.59 -1.12
C MET A 27 11.78 -0.60 -1.66
N PHE A 28 11.98 0.03 -2.79
CA PHE A 28 13.29 0.12 -3.42
C PHE A 28 13.88 1.50 -3.19
N ASP A 29 15.06 1.54 -2.55
CA ASP A 29 15.94 2.69 -2.56
C ASP A 29 16.78 2.63 -3.85
N ASN A 30 16.93 3.76 -4.53
CA ASN A 30 17.74 3.89 -5.75
C ASN A 30 17.29 3.08 -6.98
N LEU A 31 16.01 2.74 -7.09
CA LEU A 31 15.49 2.13 -8.31
C LEU A 31 15.52 3.11 -9.48
N THR A 32 15.96 2.64 -10.65
CA THR A 32 15.85 3.39 -11.90
C THR A 32 14.45 3.20 -12.49
N VAL A 33 13.62 4.23 -12.40
CA VAL A 33 12.27 4.26 -12.97
C VAL A 33 12.29 5.09 -14.25
N TRP A 34 11.86 4.51 -15.37
CA TRP A 34 11.86 5.18 -16.69
C TRP A 34 13.23 5.72 -17.12
N GLY A 35 14.31 4.98 -16.79
CA GLY A 35 15.68 5.37 -17.15
C GLY A 35 16.28 6.49 -16.30
N ARG A 36 15.61 6.91 -15.22
CA ARG A 36 16.11 7.89 -14.25
C ARG A 36 16.16 7.29 -12.85
N PRO A 37 17.22 7.53 -12.07
CA PRO A 37 17.26 7.08 -10.68
C PRO A 37 16.13 7.75 -9.88
N ALA A 38 15.33 6.96 -9.19
CA ALA A 38 14.34 7.47 -8.25
C ALA A 38 15.09 8.07 -7.05
N ARG A 39 14.76 9.31 -6.70
CA ARG A 39 15.37 10.03 -5.56
C ARG A 39 14.73 9.66 -4.21
N PHE A 40 13.75 8.76 -4.22
CA PHE A 40 12.94 8.37 -3.06
C PHE A 40 12.54 6.91 -3.19
N PRO A 41 12.23 6.24 -2.05
CA PRO A 41 11.77 4.85 -2.05
C PRO A 41 10.48 4.71 -2.88
N VAL A 42 10.38 3.65 -3.66
CA VAL A 42 9.21 3.34 -4.49
C VAL A 42 8.62 1.98 -4.14
N VAL A 43 7.34 1.80 -4.41
CA VAL A 43 6.60 0.56 -4.18
C VAL A 43 5.67 0.28 -5.36
N ASN A 44 5.37 -1.00 -5.61
CA ASN A 44 4.43 -1.40 -6.64
C ASN A 44 2.98 -1.17 -6.16
N GLU A 45 2.29 -0.20 -6.75
CA GLU A 45 0.90 0.16 -6.43
C GLU A 45 -0.07 -1.02 -6.58
N ARG A 46 0.11 -1.85 -7.60
CA ARG A 46 -0.77 -3.00 -7.82
C ARG A 46 -0.69 -4.01 -6.68
N ALA A 47 0.51 -4.24 -6.16
CA ALA A 47 0.71 -5.11 -5.00
C ALA A 47 0.09 -4.53 -3.73
N VAL A 48 0.21 -3.21 -3.52
CA VAL A 48 -0.43 -2.51 -2.40
C VAL A 48 -1.95 -2.64 -2.47
N ARG A 49 -2.55 -2.38 -3.64
CA ARG A 49 -4.00 -2.50 -3.87
C ARG A 49 -4.51 -3.92 -3.68
N ALA A 50 -3.78 -4.93 -4.17
CA ALA A 50 -4.14 -6.33 -3.97
C ALA A 50 -4.07 -6.70 -2.49
N ALA A 51 -3.04 -6.29 -1.76
CA ALA A 51 -2.93 -6.51 -0.32
C ALA A 51 -4.04 -5.81 0.47
N ALA A 52 -4.43 -4.58 0.08
CA ALA A 52 -5.57 -3.88 0.65
C ALA A 52 -6.89 -4.63 0.42
N GLY A 53 -7.07 -5.21 -0.76
CA GLY A 53 -8.23 -6.07 -1.09
C GLY A 53 -8.31 -7.32 -0.21
N VAL A 54 -7.17 -7.97 0.09
CA VAL A 54 -7.12 -9.12 1.01
C VAL A 54 -7.53 -8.71 2.42
N VAL A 55 -6.98 -7.61 2.95
CA VAL A 55 -7.37 -7.09 4.28
C VAL A 55 -8.86 -6.74 4.30
N MET A 56 -9.37 -6.08 3.26
CA MET A 56 -10.78 -5.73 3.12
C MET A 56 -11.68 -6.98 3.20
N ALA A 57 -11.33 -8.04 2.47
CA ALA A 57 -12.09 -9.28 2.49
C ALA A 57 -12.11 -9.92 3.88
N LEU A 58 -10.95 -10.03 4.54
CA LEU A 58 -10.84 -10.57 5.90
C LEU A 58 -11.64 -9.74 6.91
N ALA A 59 -11.54 -8.41 6.84
CA ALA A 59 -12.28 -7.50 7.73
C ALA A 59 -13.78 -7.59 7.50
N THR A 60 -14.23 -7.68 6.25
CA THR A 60 -15.66 -7.81 5.90
C THR A 60 -16.24 -9.11 6.47
N ILE A 61 -15.55 -10.25 6.30
CA ILE A 61 -15.97 -11.53 6.85
C ILE A 61 -16.04 -11.46 8.39
N ALA A 62 -15.03 -10.90 9.04
CA ALA A 62 -14.99 -10.78 10.50
C ALA A 62 -16.14 -9.92 11.06
N ILE A 63 -16.43 -8.79 10.40
CA ILE A 63 -17.54 -7.90 10.80
C ILE A 63 -18.88 -8.57 10.53
N ALA A 64 -19.05 -9.27 9.42
CA ALA A 64 -20.28 -9.99 9.11
C ALA A 64 -20.58 -11.07 10.18
N ILE A 65 -19.59 -11.88 10.56
CA ILE A 65 -19.75 -12.87 11.64
C ILE A 65 -20.11 -12.19 12.96
N ALA A 66 -19.44 -11.09 13.32
CA ALA A 66 -19.75 -10.36 14.54
C ALA A 66 -21.15 -9.75 14.53
N TYR A 67 -21.64 -9.32 13.37
CA TYR A 67 -22.96 -8.72 13.24
C TYR A 67 -24.07 -9.77 13.31
N PHE A 68 -23.96 -10.86 12.55
CA PHE A 68 -25.00 -11.88 12.42
C PHE A 68 -24.96 -12.90 13.59
N ASP A 69 -23.79 -13.42 13.91
CA ASP A 69 -23.62 -14.49 14.90
C ASP A 69 -23.30 -13.95 16.31
N LYS A 70 -23.10 -12.64 16.45
CA LYS A 70 -22.65 -11.99 17.70
C LYS A 70 -21.31 -12.54 18.23
N ASN A 71 -20.55 -13.20 17.36
CA ASN A 71 -19.24 -13.77 17.67
C ASN A 71 -18.13 -12.77 17.31
N TYR A 72 -17.51 -12.17 18.32
CA TYR A 72 -16.42 -11.18 18.14
C TYR A 72 -15.02 -11.80 18.07
N THR A 73 -14.90 -13.12 18.19
CA THR A 73 -13.59 -13.82 18.13
C THR A 73 -12.85 -13.57 16.82
N PRO A 74 -13.50 -13.65 15.63
CA PRO A 74 -12.81 -13.35 14.35
C PRO A 74 -12.28 -11.93 14.28
N ILE A 75 -13.02 -10.93 14.76
CA ILE A 75 -12.54 -9.53 14.77
C ILE A 75 -11.30 -9.40 15.65
N ARG A 76 -11.28 -10.02 16.86
CA ARG A 76 -10.12 -9.98 17.76
C ARG A 76 -8.86 -10.51 17.06
N ILE A 77 -8.97 -11.68 16.46
CA ILE A 77 -7.83 -12.34 15.79
C ILE A 77 -7.38 -11.53 14.57
N ILE A 78 -8.31 -11.20 13.67
CA ILE A 78 -8.00 -10.54 12.41
C ILE A 78 -7.46 -9.13 12.66
N ALA A 79 -8.00 -8.37 13.60
CA ALA A 79 -7.51 -7.03 13.93
C ALA A 79 -6.05 -7.05 14.42
N VAL A 80 -5.68 -8.03 15.26
CA VAL A 80 -4.30 -8.20 15.75
C VAL A 80 -3.38 -8.57 14.57
N LEU A 81 -3.78 -9.54 13.73
CA LEU A 81 -2.97 -9.97 12.59
C LEU A 81 -2.78 -8.83 11.57
N VAL A 82 -3.82 -8.07 11.28
CA VAL A 82 -3.78 -6.93 10.38
C VAL A 82 -2.92 -5.79 10.95
N ALA A 83 -3.04 -5.50 12.24
CA ALA A 83 -2.19 -4.51 12.88
C ALA A 83 -0.70 -4.94 12.83
N ALA A 84 -0.39 -6.19 13.15
CA ALA A 84 0.96 -6.71 13.05
C ALA A 84 1.52 -6.64 11.61
N ASP A 85 0.71 -7.01 10.60
CA ASP A 85 1.09 -6.94 9.20
C ASP A 85 1.38 -5.50 8.75
N TYR A 86 0.53 -4.53 9.12
CA TYR A 86 0.80 -3.13 8.82
C TYR A 86 2.01 -2.57 9.56
N ALA A 87 2.29 -2.99 10.80
CA ALA A 87 3.51 -2.62 11.52
C ALA A 87 4.75 -3.13 10.78
N LEU A 88 4.73 -4.37 10.31
CA LEU A 88 5.82 -4.93 9.52
C LEU A 88 6.01 -4.20 8.19
N ARG A 89 4.92 -3.77 7.53
CA ARG A 89 5.00 -2.96 6.30
C ARG A 89 5.66 -1.60 6.52
N GLN A 90 5.52 -0.99 7.71
CA GLN A 90 6.18 0.29 8.02
C GLN A 90 7.70 0.16 7.95
N VAL A 91 8.24 -0.97 8.42
CA VAL A 91 9.69 -1.20 8.51
C VAL A 91 10.23 -1.84 7.24
N ALA A 92 9.58 -2.89 6.77
CA ALA A 92 10.10 -3.78 5.74
C ALA A 92 9.39 -3.65 4.38
N GLY A 93 8.29 -2.88 4.29
CA GLY A 93 7.46 -2.81 3.07
C GLY A 93 6.69 -4.11 2.82
N LEU A 94 6.39 -4.37 1.55
CA LEU A 94 5.68 -5.59 1.12
C LEU A 94 6.68 -6.75 0.92
N THR A 95 7.38 -7.12 1.97
CA THR A 95 8.38 -8.20 1.97
C THR A 95 7.78 -9.50 2.52
N PRO A 96 8.51 -10.62 2.47
CA PRO A 96 8.08 -11.87 3.12
C PRO A 96 7.76 -11.75 4.61
N LEU A 97 8.23 -10.70 5.29
CA LEU A 97 7.88 -10.41 6.68
C LEU A 97 6.41 -9.95 6.86
N SER A 98 5.80 -9.41 5.80
CA SER A 98 4.37 -9.06 5.78
C SER A 98 3.60 -10.13 5.01
N PRO A 99 2.92 -11.08 5.67
CA PRO A 99 2.24 -12.20 5.01
C PRO A 99 1.17 -11.72 4.02
N ILE A 100 0.36 -10.73 4.42
CA ILE A 100 -0.70 -10.20 3.55
C ILE A 100 -0.09 -9.37 2.43
N GLY A 101 0.99 -8.62 2.69
CA GLY A 101 1.73 -7.90 1.66
C GLY A 101 2.34 -8.85 0.61
N THR A 102 2.91 -9.97 1.07
CA THR A 102 3.44 -11.03 0.21
C THR A 102 2.35 -11.67 -0.64
N LEU A 103 1.19 -11.96 -0.03
CA LEU A 103 0.04 -12.49 -0.76
C LEU A 103 -0.44 -11.52 -1.84
N GLY A 104 -0.57 -10.23 -1.52
CA GLY A 104 -0.92 -9.19 -2.50
C GLY A 104 0.07 -9.13 -3.66
N THR A 105 1.35 -9.20 -3.35
CA THR A 105 2.44 -9.27 -4.33
C THR A 105 2.32 -10.49 -5.24
N PHE A 106 2.06 -11.66 -4.66
CA PHE A 106 1.90 -12.91 -5.38
C PHE A 106 0.70 -12.86 -6.34
N LEU A 107 -0.42 -12.26 -5.93
CA LEU A 107 -1.62 -12.11 -6.76
C LEU A 107 -1.37 -11.31 -8.05
N VAL A 108 -0.46 -10.32 -7.99
CA VAL A 108 -0.16 -9.44 -9.13
C VAL A 108 1.16 -9.76 -9.82
N ARG A 109 1.81 -10.86 -9.51
CA ARG A 109 3.16 -11.21 -10.02
C ARG A 109 3.27 -11.23 -11.55
N ASN A 110 2.18 -11.52 -12.24
CA ASN A 110 2.12 -11.59 -13.70
C ASN A 110 1.71 -10.26 -14.36
N GLN A 111 1.49 -9.21 -13.56
CA GLN A 111 1.11 -7.89 -14.05
C GLN A 111 2.32 -6.98 -14.15
N THR A 112 2.28 -6.01 -15.09
CA THR A 112 3.30 -4.96 -15.18
C THR A 112 3.27 -4.11 -13.91
N PRO A 113 4.41 -3.91 -13.21
CA PRO A 113 4.43 -3.12 -11.99
C PRO A 113 4.11 -1.65 -12.26
N GLU A 114 3.39 -1.02 -11.35
CA GLU A 114 3.09 0.41 -11.35
C GLU A 114 3.80 1.05 -10.16
N TRP A 115 4.85 1.84 -10.44
CA TRP A 115 5.71 2.38 -9.41
C TRP A 115 5.18 3.69 -8.86
N VAL A 116 5.05 3.78 -7.54
CA VAL A 116 4.61 4.97 -6.80
C VAL A 116 5.54 5.26 -5.63
N GLY A 117 5.54 6.50 -5.13
CA GLY A 117 6.34 6.88 -3.97
C GLY A 117 5.92 6.12 -2.71
N ALA A 118 6.88 5.51 -2.01
CA ALA A 118 6.62 4.73 -0.81
C ALA A 118 6.24 5.60 0.40
N THR A 119 6.72 6.85 0.50
CA THR A 119 6.49 7.73 1.64
C THR A 119 5.00 7.96 1.90
N GLN A 120 4.22 8.22 0.86
CA GLN A 120 2.77 8.43 0.95
C GLN A 120 2.05 7.13 1.34
N LYS A 121 2.52 5.98 0.85
CA LYS A 121 1.97 4.67 1.21
C LYS A 121 2.30 4.30 2.66
N ARG A 122 3.47 4.65 3.16
CA ARG A 122 3.79 4.52 4.59
C ARG A 122 2.81 5.28 5.46
N PHE A 123 2.48 6.52 5.08
CA PHE A 123 1.46 7.28 5.81
C PHE A 123 0.08 6.57 5.80
N ALA A 124 -0.34 6.02 4.66
CA ALA A 124 -1.58 5.25 4.56
C ALA A 124 -1.53 3.98 5.43
N TRP A 125 -0.42 3.27 5.44
CA TRP A 125 -0.24 2.09 6.29
C TRP A 125 -0.20 2.43 7.77
N ALA A 126 0.37 3.59 8.16
CA ALA A 126 0.35 4.06 9.55
C ALA A 126 -1.08 4.34 10.02
N LEU A 127 -1.90 4.97 9.18
CA LEU A 127 -3.31 5.22 9.49
C LEU A 127 -4.10 3.91 9.62
N ALA A 128 -3.91 2.98 8.69
CA ALA A 128 -4.56 1.66 8.73
C ALA A 128 -4.09 0.84 9.95
N PHE A 129 -2.81 0.91 10.30
CA PHE A 129 -2.25 0.33 11.53
C PHE A 129 -2.94 0.87 12.77
N ALA A 130 -3.05 2.21 12.89
CA ALA A 130 -3.68 2.85 14.05
C ALA A 130 -5.14 2.42 14.21
N MET A 131 -5.90 2.35 13.10
CA MET A 131 -7.29 1.89 13.13
C MET A 131 -7.40 0.40 13.50
N ALA A 132 -6.58 -0.47 12.92
CA ALA A 132 -6.57 -1.89 13.22
C ALA A 132 -6.15 -2.15 14.68
N LEU A 133 -5.14 -1.43 15.17
CA LEU A 133 -4.69 -1.51 16.56
C LEU A 133 -5.79 -1.04 17.52
N LEU A 134 -6.48 0.04 17.23
CA LEU A 134 -7.60 0.53 18.02
C LEU A 134 -8.72 -0.52 18.10
N ILE A 135 -9.10 -1.13 16.97
CA ILE A 135 -10.08 -2.22 16.93
C ILE A 135 -9.58 -3.40 17.80
N ALA A 136 -8.31 -3.79 17.66
CA ALA A 136 -7.73 -4.87 18.43
C ALA A 136 -7.77 -4.59 19.93
N ILE A 137 -7.40 -3.39 20.39
CA ILE A 137 -7.43 -2.99 21.79
C ILE A 137 -8.86 -3.03 22.32
N LEU A 138 -9.80 -2.37 21.64
CA LEU A 138 -11.20 -2.28 22.08
C LEU A 138 -11.84 -3.67 22.20
N THR A 139 -11.68 -4.51 21.18
CA THR A 139 -12.30 -5.84 21.16
C THR A 139 -11.68 -6.79 22.19
N ASN A 140 -10.37 -6.71 22.44
CA ASN A 140 -9.72 -7.50 23.48
C ASN A 140 -10.01 -6.99 24.88
N ALA A 141 -10.29 -5.70 25.06
CA ALA A 141 -10.80 -5.14 26.31
C ALA A 141 -12.29 -5.46 26.56
N GLY A 142 -12.93 -6.25 25.70
CA GLY A 142 -14.34 -6.62 25.84
C GLY A 142 -15.33 -5.53 25.37
N VAL A 143 -14.84 -4.45 24.77
CA VAL A 143 -15.70 -3.41 24.20
C VAL A 143 -16.27 -3.91 22.88
N HIS A 144 -17.57 -4.10 22.83
CA HIS A 144 -18.31 -4.57 21.67
C HIS A 144 -19.45 -3.59 21.34
N GLY A 145 -19.93 -3.63 20.10
CA GLY A 145 -21.09 -2.84 19.67
C GLY A 145 -20.79 -1.87 18.54
N LEU A 146 -21.69 -0.89 18.38
CA LEU A 146 -21.74 -0.01 17.21
C LEU A 146 -20.45 0.77 16.96
N GLY A 147 -19.79 1.23 18.04
CA GLY A 147 -18.55 2.02 17.87
C GLY A 147 -17.43 1.25 17.18
N VAL A 148 -17.18 0.01 17.61
CA VAL A 148 -16.15 -0.85 16.99
C VAL A 148 -16.54 -1.20 15.54
N GLN A 149 -17.83 -1.46 15.31
CA GLN A 149 -18.34 -1.76 13.96
C GLN A 149 -18.18 -0.56 13.01
N LEU A 150 -18.45 0.66 13.48
CA LEU A 150 -18.28 1.88 12.69
C LEU A 150 -16.81 2.12 12.32
N ILE A 151 -15.88 1.92 13.25
CA ILE A 151 -14.44 2.02 12.97
C ILE A 151 -14.04 0.98 11.90
N GLY A 152 -14.51 -0.26 12.06
CA GLY A 152 -14.25 -1.33 11.11
C GLY A 152 -14.83 -1.06 9.72
N LEU A 153 -16.08 -0.57 9.65
CA LEU A 153 -16.71 -0.19 8.38
C LEU A 153 -15.99 0.98 7.71
N THR A 154 -15.51 1.95 8.49
CA THR A 154 -14.69 3.05 7.96
C THR A 154 -13.39 2.51 7.37
N LEU A 155 -12.70 1.60 8.05
CA LEU A 155 -11.49 0.95 7.52
C LEU A 155 -11.80 0.19 6.22
N ILE A 156 -12.89 -0.58 6.18
CA ILE A 156 -13.32 -1.30 4.96
C ILE A 156 -13.59 -0.32 3.82
N GLY A 157 -14.27 0.79 4.08
CA GLY A 157 -14.55 1.83 3.08
C GLY A 157 -13.27 2.46 2.50
N LEU A 158 -12.27 2.73 3.35
CA LEU A 158 -10.96 3.22 2.92
C LEU A 158 -10.21 2.19 2.07
N LEU A 159 -10.21 0.92 2.49
CA LEU A 159 -9.60 -0.18 1.75
C LEU A 159 -10.31 -0.45 0.43
N TRP A 160 -11.63 -0.34 0.38
CA TRP A 160 -12.42 -0.45 -0.84
C TRP A 160 -12.06 0.65 -1.83
N SER A 161 -11.97 1.89 -1.35
CA SER A 161 -11.56 3.03 -2.19
C SER A 161 -10.17 2.82 -2.78
N GLU A 162 -9.21 2.31 -2.02
CA GLU A 162 -7.85 2.04 -2.49
C GLU A 162 -7.79 0.82 -3.43
N SER A 163 -8.42 -0.29 -3.04
CA SER A 163 -8.33 -1.56 -3.77
C SER A 163 -9.14 -1.56 -5.07
N VAL A 164 -10.40 -1.10 -5.03
CA VAL A 164 -11.34 -1.18 -6.15
C VAL A 164 -11.28 0.07 -7.01
N VAL A 165 -11.43 1.25 -6.41
CA VAL A 165 -11.45 2.52 -7.13
C VAL A 165 -10.04 2.96 -7.52
N GLY A 166 -9.01 2.55 -6.78
CA GLY A 166 -7.63 3.00 -6.98
C GLY A 166 -7.36 4.38 -6.39
N PHE A 167 -8.25 4.86 -5.53
CA PHE A 167 -8.12 6.15 -4.87
C PHE A 167 -7.68 5.98 -3.42
N CYS A 168 -6.45 6.37 -3.13
CA CYS A 168 -5.91 6.34 -1.77
C CYS A 168 -6.28 7.62 -1.01
N VAL A 169 -7.29 7.55 -0.14
CA VAL A 169 -7.75 8.69 0.68
C VAL A 169 -6.62 9.23 1.56
N ALA A 170 -5.83 8.35 2.17
CA ALA A 170 -4.69 8.76 3.01
C ALA A 170 -3.61 9.50 2.19
N CYS A 171 -3.34 9.05 0.96
CA CYS A 171 -2.42 9.74 0.06
C CYS A 171 -2.93 11.14 -0.33
N PHE A 172 -4.25 11.26 -0.52
CA PHE A 172 -4.89 12.55 -0.75
C PHE A 172 -4.74 13.49 0.45
N ILE A 173 -5.00 13.00 1.67
CA ILE A 173 -4.81 13.76 2.92
C ILE A 173 -3.33 14.17 3.04
N TYR A 174 -2.39 13.25 2.84
CA TYR A 174 -0.97 13.54 2.87
C TYR A 174 -0.58 14.68 1.90
N SER A 175 -1.10 14.63 0.68
CA SER A 175 -0.86 15.69 -0.32
C SER A 175 -1.45 17.05 0.10
N ARG A 176 -2.56 17.05 0.83
CA ARG A 176 -3.15 18.28 1.39
C ARG A 176 -2.33 18.85 2.54
N LEU A 177 -1.77 17.97 3.40
CA LEU A 177 -0.88 18.37 4.49
C LEU A 177 0.41 19.00 3.97
N ILE A 178 0.98 18.49 2.88
CA ILE A 178 2.12 19.11 2.20
C ILE A 178 1.75 20.50 1.67
N LYS A 179 0.59 20.64 0.99
CA LYS A 179 0.14 21.93 0.45
C LYS A 179 -0.16 22.97 1.53
N ALA A 180 -0.44 22.53 2.75
CA ALA A 180 -0.65 23.39 3.92
C ALA A 180 0.64 23.67 4.71
N ASP A 181 1.82 23.32 4.18
CA ASP A 181 3.14 23.44 4.83
C ASP A 181 3.24 22.76 6.21
N LEU A 182 2.33 21.85 6.52
CA LEU A 182 2.34 21.09 7.78
C LEU A 182 3.36 19.95 7.75
N ILE A 183 3.65 19.42 6.57
CA ILE A 183 4.66 18.39 6.34
C ILE A 183 5.59 18.88 5.23
N ARG A 184 6.89 18.89 5.50
CA ARG A 184 7.89 19.15 4.45
C ARG A 184 8.11 17.90 3.63
N PRO A 185 7.93 17.94 2.32
CA PRO A 185 8.23 16.80 1.47
C PRO A 185 9.75 16.66 1.39
N GLU A 186 10.31 15.73 2.14
CA GLU A 186 11.66 15.26 1.86
C GLU A 186 11.55 14.40 0.60
N ASP A 187 11.78 15.02 -0.57
CA ASP A 187 11.96 14.37 -1.88
C ASP A 187 10.81 13.51 -2.45
N ALA A 188 9.60 13.56 -1.90
CA ALA A 188 8.47 12.85 -2.50
C ALA A 188 7.78 13.70 -3.57
N PRO A 189 7.53 13.16 -4.79
CA PRO A 189 6.73 13.87 -5.76
C PRO A 189 5.33 14.08 -5.20
N ALA A 190 4.82 15.31 -5.28
CA ALA A 190 3.42 15.57 -4.96
C ALA A 190 2.55 14.70 -5.86
N CYS A 191 1.65 13.91 -5.26
CA CYS A 191 0.63 13.21 -6.04
C CYS A 191 -0.20 14.24 -6.81
N GLY A 192 -0.06 14.26 -8.12
CA GLY A 192 -0.88 15.06 -9.02
C GLY A 192 -2.05 14.22 -9.51
N GLY A 193 -3.22 14.31 -8.86
CA GLY A 193 -4.41 13.61 -9.30
C GLY A 193 -4.68 12.27 -8.59
N ASN A 194 -5.44 11.39 -9.22
CA ASN A 194 -5.94 10.13 -8.65
C ASN A 194 -4.88 9.02 -8.55
N SER A 195 -3.70 9.20 -9.13
CA SER A 195 -2.60 8.24 -9.05
C SER A 195 -1.32 8.93 -8.59
N CYS A 196 -0.62 8.30 -7.66
CA CYS A 196 0.72 8.70 -7.24
C CYS A 196 1.79 8.06 -8.14
N ALA A 197 1.40 7.57 -9.31
CA ALA A 197 2.30 6.92 -10.24
C ALA A 197 3.39 7.90 -10.71
N ILE A 198 4.61 7.41 -10.77
CA ILE A 198 5.72 8.16 -11.37
C ILE A 198 5.47 8.21 -12.87
N ALA A 199 5.10 9.39 -13.37
CA ALA A 199 4.79 9.57 -14.76
C ALA A 199 6.00 9.21 -15.64
N ALA A 200 5.75 8.49 -16.75
CA ALA A 200 6.74 8.33 -17.79
C ALA A 200 7.17 9.71 -18.29
N PRO A 201 8.46 9.93 -18.58
CA PRO A 201 8.90 11.18 -19.21
C PRO A 201 8.12 11.36 -20.51
N ALA A 202 7.54 12.56 -20.70
CA ALA A 202 6.90 12.88 -21.96
C ALA A 202 7.90 12.59 -23.09
N ALA A 203 7.49 11.77 -24.06
CA ALA A 203 8.32 11.53 -25.22
C ALA A 203 8.65 12.88 -25.83
N ALA A 204 9.94 13.20 -25.91
CA ALA A 204 10.39 14.40 -26.59
C ALA A 204 9.88 14.32 -28.05
N ARG A 205 8.91 15.18 -28.37
CA ARG A 205 8.42 15.36 -29.74
C ARG A 205 9.47 16.07 -30.55
#